data_c0caba050df15457cbdce79c2bf0b885
#
_entry.id   c0caba050df15457cbdce79c2bf0b885
#
_cell.length_a   1.000
_cell.length_b   1.000
_cell.length_c   1.000
_cell.angle_alpha   90.00
_cell.angle_beta   90.00
_cell.angle_gamma   90.00
#
_symmetry.space_group_name_H-M   'P 1'
#
loop_
_entity.id
_entity.type
_entity.pdbx_description
1 polymer ?
#
loop_
_entity_poly.entity_id
_entity_poly.type
_entity_poly.pdbx_seq_one_letter_code
_entity_poly.pdbx_strand_id
1 'polypeptide(L)'
;MPEVEVELAERLAERLDARPSIGGAEVVSWRFVLGGGWTLRAGLKAGRLGGPYEAPAAARGSGGGVYLRWSDGQCSHGSLDSRSPDDFGDRLAEWRANAYSDPDAPEILPPAPLPKVRTADPAVEAIVDGEPTLLIAWLEQARLRLARDGMARVDAASSVARSWRFVFNSHGLRAAYPETSASLYLAAEELYARSFAKRRLPTESELGDLLEDVAATTPVLGWPTTPPLGEVPVLLAPGLAAGFVATFIVANLNGAGVYTGRSAFSLEDFRRGRQVMREDLSLAIDTLLDLERAASPVSAEGVPGGRATPVQAGRLVRPIVDLKYARRCAFPPTPVPGGSPAFLLRGAEPLRSAEQVRSQLQRGLQLHSVLGLHAQDAASGRYSLVAPHAQVIRGGRSVGRAKVSLSGSFFEHLLDPRTELVAFPWGLNPGLLIWTTVEPQA
;
A
#
# COMPACT_ATOMS: atom_id res chain seq x y z
N MET A 1 -4.75 10.31 22.95
CA MET A 1 -3.42 9.64 22.89
C MET A 1 -3.08 9.21 24.30
N PRO A 2 -2.45 8.06 24.50
CA PRO A 2 -2.00 7.65 25.82
C PRO A 2 -0.89 8.61 26.30
N GLU A 3 -1.02 9.10 27.51
CA GLU A 3 -0.05 10.05 28.12
C GLU A 3 1.38 9.50 28.14
N VAL A 4 1.53 8.20 28.39
CA VAL A 4 2.82 7.52 28.51
C VAL A 4 3.63 7.58 27.19
N GLU A 5 2.99 7.45 26.05
CA GLU A 5 3.69 7.48 24.75
C GLU A 5 4.06 8.88 24.30
N VAL A 6 3.27 9.88 24.69
CA VAL A 6 3.63 11.30 24.50
C VAL A 6 4.86 11.62 25.34
N GLU A 7 4.85 11.24 26.63
CA GLU A 7 5.96 11.42 27.54
C GLU A 7 7.23 10.73 27.03
N LEU A 8 7.11 9.52 26.47
CA LEU A 8 8.23 8.79 25.88
C LEU A 8 8.87 9.57 24.71
N ALA A 9 8.05 10.12 23.81
CA ALA A 9 8.54 10.89 22.66
C ALA A 9 9.17 12.21 23.10
N GLU A 10 8.58 12.90 24.08
CA GLU A 10 9.12 14.16 24.62
C GLU A 10 10.45 13.92 25.36
N ARG A 11 10.55 12.91 26.21
CA ARG A 11 11.80 12.53 26.90
C ARG A 11 12.92 12.23 25.92
N LEU A 12 12.61 11.53 24.81
CA LEU A 12 13.61 11.26 23.76
C LEU A 12 14.05 12.56 23.07
N ALA A 13 13.11 13.45 22.77
CA ALA A 13 13.41 14.74 22.17
C ALA A 13 14.27 15.61 23.10
N GLU A 14 13.95 15.70 24.39
CA GLU A 14 14.75 16.42 25.40
C GLU A 14 16.17 15.90 25.50
N ARG A 15 16.34 14.56 25.49
CA ARG A 15 17.69 13.94 25.50
C ARG A 15 18.50 14.33 24.25
N LEU A 16 17.87 14.38 23.09
CA LEU A 16 18.52 14.73 21.82
C LEU A 16 18.76 16.25 21.72
N ASP A 17 17.85 17.09 22.23
CA ASP A 17 17.98 18.56 22.25
C ASP A 17 19.09 19.02 23.20
N ALA A 18 19.46 18.20 24.22
CA ALA A 18 20.61 18.43 25.08
C ALA A 18 21.96 18.27 24.36
N ARG A 19 21.98 18.00 23.07
CA ARG A 19 23.17 17.80 22.22
C ARG A 19 24.17 16.82 22.82
N PRO A 20 23.75 15.58 23.05
CA PRO A 20 24.63 14.58 23.66
C PRO A 20 25.86 14.33 22.79
N SER A 21 26.98 14.05 23.44
CA SER A 21 28.24 13.77 22.77
C SER A 21 28.80 12.41 23.14
N ILE A 22 29.49 11.79 22.21
CA ILE A 22 30.23 10.55 22.42
C ILE A 22 31.49 10.52 21.52
N GLY A 23 32.62 10.10 22.07
CA GLY A 23 33.86 10.04 21.32
C GLY A 23 34.28 11.39 20.72
N GLY A 24 33.94 12.51 21.35
CA GLY A 24 34.22 13.86 20.89
C GLY A 24 33.32 14.41 19.79
N ALA A 25 32.33 13.66 19.33
CA ALA A 25 31.32 14.11 18.38
C ALA A 25 29.99 14.37 19.08
N GLU A 26 29.41 15.55 18.81
CA GLU A 26 28.13 16.00 19.35
C GLU A 26 27.00 15.80 18.34
N VAL A 27 25.79 15.49 18.79
CA VAL A 27 24.58 15.47 17.94
C VAL A 27 24.20 16.93 17.66
N VAL A 28 24.29 17.37 16.42
CA VAL A 28 23.98 18.74 16.01
C VAL A 28 22.59 18.91 15.44
N SER A 29 22.03 17.85 14.85
CA SER A 29 20.63 17.83 14.42
C SER A 29 20.11 16.41 14.37
N TRP A 30 18.80 16.26 14.52
CA TRP A 30 18.13 14.97 14.59
C TRP A 30 16.71 15.02 14.08
N ARG A 31 16.21 13.89 13.64
CA ARG A 31 14.76 13.62 13.46
C ARG A 31 14.46 12.20 13.87
N PHE A 32 13.28 11.97 14.38
CA PHE A 32 12.82 10.61 14.61
C PHE A 32 11.34 10.42 14.27
N VAL A 33 10.99 9.17 14.00
CA VAL A 33 9.63 8.67 13.97
C VAL A 33 9.51 7.63 15.05
N LEU A 34 8.54 7.78 15.91
CA LEU A 34 8.15 6.78 16.90
C LEU A 34 6.68 6.48 16.72
N GLY A 35 6.31 5.22 16.79
CA GLY A 35 4.92 4.80 16.73
C GLY A 35 4.69 3.60 17.62
N GLY A 36 3.45 3.38 17.97
CA GLY A 36 3.05 2.23 18.75
C GLY A 36 1.55 2.05 18.75
N GLY A 37 1.08 0.90 19.17
CA GLY A 37 -0.36 0.67 19.17
C GLY A 37 -0.76 -0.71 19.61
N TRP A 38 -2.05 -0.92 19.60
CA TRP A 38 -2.72 -2.19 19.86
C TRP A 38 -3.44 -2.67 18.63
N THR A 39 -3.39 -3.96 18.42
CA THR A 39 -4.12 -4.65 17.36
C THR A 39 -4.93 -5.77 18.00
N LEU A 40 -6.21 -5.83 17.66
CA LEU A 40 -7.08 -6.97 17.90
C LEU A 40 -7.31 -7.68 16.57
N ARG A 41 -7.24 -9.01 16.60
CA ARG A 41 -7.51 -9.84 15.41
C ARG A 41 -8.27 -11.08 15.78
N ALA A 42 -9.09 -11.56 14.85
CA ALA A 42 -9.76 -12.85 14.91
C ALA A 42 -9.70 -13.49 13.53
N GLY A 43 -9.70 -14.80 13.46
CA GLY A 43 -9.65 -15.55 12.21
C GLY A 43 -10.57 -16.75 12.21
N LEU A 44 -10.96 -17.16 11.02
CA LEU A 44 -11.70 -18.39 10.74
C LEU A 44 -10.93 -19.13 9.66
N LYS A 45 -10.53 -20.36 9.92
CA LYS A 45 -9.78 -21.18 8.98
C LYS A 45 -10.59 -22.40 8.57
N ALA A 46 -10.76 -22.57 7.26
CA ALA A 46 -11.46 -23.68 6.63
C ALA A 46 -12.95 -23.83 7.04
N GLY A 47 -13.59 -22.80 7.58
CA GLY A 47 -15.03 -22.74 7.82
C GLY A 47 -15.62 -23.80 8.73
N ARG A 48 -14.83 -24.52 9.49
CA ARG A 48 -15.30 -25.58 10.37
C ARG A 48 -15.73 -25.02 11.71
N LEU A 49 -17.02 -25.09 12.02
CA LEU A 49 -17.51 -24.95 13.39
C LEU A 49 -16.90 -26.05 14.26
N GLY A 50 -16.31 -25.68 15.37
CA GLY A 50 -15.60 -26.62 16.26
C GLY A 50 -14.19 -26.97 15.79
N GLY A 51 -13.79 -26.59 14.57
CA GLY A 51 -12.45 -26.42 14.11
C GLY A 51 -12.07 -24.94 14.28
N PRO A 52 -10.84 -24.55 14.10
CA PRO A 52 -10.27 -23.43 14.78
C PRO A 52 -10.76 -22.10 14.22
N TYR A 53 -11.66 -21.44 14.94
CA TYR A 53 -11.47 -20.01 15.05
C TYR A 53 -10.04 -19.84 15.58
N GLU A 54 -9.22 -19.08 14.85
CA GLU A 54 -8.02 -18.58 15.47
C GLU A 54 -8.47 -17.77 16.69
N ALA A 55 -7.97 -18.14 17.86
CA ALA A 55 -8.32 -17.44 19.08
C ALA A 55 -8.12 -15.95 18.88
N PRO A 56 -9.06 -15.10 19.32
CA PRO A 56 -8.85 -13.66 19.29
C PRO A 56 -7.52 -13.32 19.96
N ALA A 57 -6.70 -12.55 19.28
CA ALA A 57 -5.39 -12.19 19.77
C ALA A 57 -5.25 -10.68 19.84
N ALA A 58 -4.71 -10.20 20.96
CA ALA A 58 -4.29 -8.82 21.14
C ALA A 58 -2.77 -8.74 21.08
N ALA A 59 -2.25 -7.78 20.34
CA ALA A 59 -0.83 -7.50 20.30
C ALA A 59 -0.57 -6.02 20.54
N ARG A 60 0.46 -5.73 21.33
CA ARG A 60 0.98 -4.37 21.52
C ARG A 60 2.38 -4.31 20.93
N GLY A 61 2.68 -3.24 20.20
CA GLY A 61 4.01 -2.97 19.68
C GLY A 61 4.33 -1.49 19.72
N SER A 62 5.59 -1.17 19.91
CA SER A 62 6.12 0.18 19.73
C SER A 62 7.47 0.08 19.02
N GLY A 63 7.77 1.05 18.18
CA GLY A 63 9.02 1.11 17.47
C GLY A 63 9.13 2.30 16.56
N GLY A 64 10.34 2.54 16.07
CA GLY A 64 10.59 3.67 15.19
C GLY A 64 12.02 3.72 14.71
N GLY A 65 12.40 4.88 14.19
CA GLY A 65 13.74 5.16 13.73
C GLY A 65 14.19 6.58 14.03
N VAL A 66 15.45 6.75 14.31
CA VAL A 66 16.11 8.04 14.48
C VAL A 66 17.16 8.24 13.39
N TYR A 67 17.26 9.47 12.91
CA TYR A 67 18.35 9.95 12.06
C TYR A 67 19.09 11.07 12.79
N LEU A 68 20.40 10.95 12.87
CA LEU A 68 21.28 11.88 13.58
C LEU A 68 22.32 12.46 12.63
N ARG A 69 22.65 13.73 12.81
CA ARG A 69 23.83 14.37 12.24
C ARG A 69 24.80 14.76 13.36
N TRP A 70 26.04 14.45 13.17
CA TRP A 70 27.13 14.66 14.13
C TRP A 70 27.95 15.88 13.77
N SER A 71 28.61 16.49 14.76
CA SER A 71 29.43 17.69 14.59
C SER A 71 30.63 17.49 13.67
N ASP A 72 31.10 16.25 13.48
CA ASP A 72 32.17 15.88 12.56
C ASP A 72 31.68 15.64 11.11
N GLY A 73 30.43 15.95 10.81
CA GLY A 73 29.83 15.82 9.48
C GLY A 73 29.32 14.42 9.13
N GLN A 74 29.47 13.44 10.03
CA GLN A 74 28.89 12.12 9.84
C GLN A 74 27.38 12.11 10.13
N CYS A 75 26.69 11.09 9.66
CA CYS A 75 25.30 10.83 10.00
C CYS A 75 25.11 9.38 10.40
N SER A 76 24.06 9.09 11.15
CA SER A 76 23.69 7.73 11.50
C SER A 76 22.19 7.53 11.54
N HIS A 77 21.78 6.29 11.35
CA HIS A 77 20.41 5.82 11.56
C HIS A 77 20.40 4.85 12.73
N GLY A 78 19.33 4.88 13.52
CA GLY A 78 19.13 3.95 14.61
C GLY A 78 17.68 3.51 14.73
N SER A 79 17.48 2.36 15.36
CA SER A 79 16.15 1.88 15.75
C SER A 79 15.73 2.48 17.08
N LEU A 80 14.42 2.68 17.26
CA LEU A 80 13.80 3.14 18.49
C LEU A 80 12.78 2.11 18.97
N ASP A 81 12.68 1.98 20.29
CA ASP A 81 11.65 1.21 20.98
C ASP A 81 11.22 1.92 22.27
N SER A 82 10.32 1.33 23.05
CA SER A 82 9.83 1.93 24.30
C SER A 82 10.89 2.12 25.39
N ARG A 83 12.05 1.45 25.29
CA ARG A 83 13.16 1.56 26.27
C ARG A 83 14.20 2.59 25.86
N SER A 84 14.15 3.08 24.62
CA SER A 84 15.18 3.96 24.07
C SER A 84 15.48 5.21 24.91
N PRO A 85 14.54 5.86 25.62
CA PRO A 85 14.88 6.96 26.53
C PRO A 85 15.60 6.51 27.81
N ASP A 86 15.33 5.32 28.31
CA ASP A 86 15.95 4.78 29.53
C ASP A 86 17.37 4.26 29.25
N ASP A 87 17.55 3.55 28.15
CA ASP A 87 18.83 3.00 27.66
C ASP A 87 19.57 4.00 26.74
N PHE A 88 19.27 5.30 26.83
CA PHE A 88 19.69 6.31 25.86
C PHE A 88 21.21 6.37 25.64
N GLY A 89 22.02 6.23 26.70
CA GLY A 89 23.47 6.25 26.61
C GLY A 89 24.02 5.11 25.73
N ASP A 90 23.52 3.90 25.95
CA ASP A 90 23.94 2.70 25.19
C ASP A 90 23.49 2.81 23.74
N ARG A 91 22.26 3.28 23.51
CA ARG A 91 21.72 3.54 22.17
C ARG A 91 22.54 4.59 21.41
N LEU A 92 22.90 5.67 22.09
CA LEU A 92 23.70 6.73 21.49
C LEU A 92 25.09 6.19 21.05
N ALA A 93 25.69 5.33 21.89
CA ALA A 93 26.95 4.67 21.55
C ALA A 93 26.82 3.76 20.32
N GLU A 94 25.77 2.96 20.26
CA GLU A 94 25.45 2.12 19.10
C GLU A 94 25.23 2.96 17.84
N TRP A 95 24.43 4.04 17.91
CA TRP A 95 24.18 4.91 16.78
C TRP A 95 25.44 5.61 16.30
N ARG A 96 26.32 6.00 17.24
CA ARG A 96 27.62 6.59 16.88
C ARG A 96 28.54 5.57 16.23
N ALA A 97 28.60 4.35 16.71
CA ALA A 97 29.43 3.28 16.13
C ALA A 97 29.03 2.97 14.67
N ASN A 98 27.76 3.18 14.32
CA ASN A 98 27.23 2.99 12.97
C ASN A 98 27.23 4.29 12.12
N ALA A 99 27.92 5.35 12.56
CA ALA A 99 27.98 6.60 11.82
C ALA A 99 28.85 6.48 10.56
N TYR A 100 28.42 7.16 9.51
CA TYR A 100 29.08 7.16 8.21
C TYR A 100 29.05 8.55 7.57
N SER A 101 29.99 8.79 6.65
CA SER A 101 30.00 10.02 5.85
C SER A 101 29.01 9.89 4.68
N ASP A 102 28.10 10.85 4.57
CA ASP A 102 27.19 10.99 3.43
C ASP A 102 27.24 12.45 2.93
N PRO A 103 27.91 12.72 1.81
CA PRO A 103 28.01 14.08 1.26
C PRO A 103 26.64 14.66 0.86
N ASP A 104 25.66 13.79 0.67
CA ASP A 104 24.29 14.16 0.33
C ASP A 104 23.31 13.94 1.49
N ALA A 105 23.82 13.88 2.72
CA ALA A 105 23.01 13.73 3.93
C ALA A 105 21.85 14.73 3.91
N PRO A 106 20.59 14.27 4.06
CA PRO A 106 19.45 15.15 4.01
C PRO A 106 19.46 16.14 5.18
N GLU A 107 19.07 17.38 4.89
CA GLU A 107 18.88 18.39 5.92
C GLU A 107 17.62 18.06 6.76
N ILE A 108 17.61 18.51 8.01
CA ILE A 108 16.43 18.48 8.84
C ILE A 108 15.56 19.67 8.45
N LEU A 109 14.32 19.42 8.07
CA LEU A 109 13.43 20.49 7.65
C LEU A 109 12.95 21.35 8.83
N PRO A 110 12.82 22.67 8.66
CA PRO A 110 12.08 23.49 9.61
C PRO A 110 10.60 23.06 9.65
N PRO A 111 9.90 23.31 10.78
CA PRO A 111 8.50 23.00 10.87
C PRO A 111 7.69 23.82 9.87
N ALA A 112 6.75 23.18 9.21
CA ALA A 112 5.80 23.81 8.31
C ALA A 112 4.36 23.50 8.77
N PRO A 113 3.36 24.31 8.39
CA PRO A 113 1.97 24.01 8.68
C PRO A 113 1.58 22.64 8.15
N LEU A 114 1.02 21.80 9.01
CA LEU A 114 0.57 20.47 8.63
C LEU A 114 -0.89 20.51 8.16
N PRO A 115 -1.23 19.80 7.09
CA PRO A 115 -2.60 19.70 6.62
C PRO A 115 -3.47 18.93 7.64
N LYS A 116 -4.74 19.28 7.68
CA LYS A 116 -5.74 18.52 8.42
C LYS A 116 -6.20 17.34 7.57
N VAL A 117 -6.03 16.15 8.08
CA VAL A 117 -6.51 14.91 7.47
C VAL A 117 -6.93 13.95 8.57
N ARG A 118 -8.02 13.25 8.38
CA ARG A 118 -8.49 12.26 9.35
C ARG A 118 -7.70 10.96 9.17
N THR A 119 -6.96 10.59 10.21
CA THR A 119 -6.13 9.37 10.27
C THR A 119 -6.68 8.33 11.24
N ALA A 120 -7.68 8.68 12.04
CA ALA A 120 -8.30 7.81 13.03
C ALA A 120 -9.83 7.91 13.00
N ASP A 121 -10.45 6.77 13.26
CA ASP A 121 -11.90 6.63 13.40
C ASP A 121 -12.23 6.22 14.85
N PRO A 122 -12.99 7.05 15.59
CA PRO A 122 -13.38 6.75 16.98
C PRO A 122 -14.12 5.41 17.12
N ALA A 123 -14.84 4.97 16.08
CA ALA A 123 -15.54 3.69 16.10
C ALA A 123 -14.55 2.50 16.12
N VAL A 124 -13.40 2.61 15.44
CA VAL A 124 -12.33 1.61 15.51
C VAL A 124 -11.67 1.63 16.89
N GLU A 125 -11.40 2.82 17.44
CA GLU A 125 -10.81 2.97 18.78
C GLU A 125 -11.66 2.29 19.85
N ALA A 126 -12.99 2.50 19.81
CA ALA A 126 -13.92 1.89 20.75
C ALA A 126 -13.90 0.35 20.74
N ILE A 127 -13.67 -0.28 19.58
CA ILE A 127 -13.53 -1.74 19.48
C ILE A 127 -12.21 -2.22 20.06
N VAL A 128 -11.12 -1.49 19.79
CA VAL A 128 -9.79 -1.86 20.32
C VAL A 128 -9.75 -1.81 21.85
N ASP A 129 -10.50 -0.88 22.46
CA ASP A 129 -10.59 -0.73 23.91
C ASP A 129 -11.63 -1.68 24.56
N GLY A 130 -12.46 -2.35 23.74
CA GLY A 130 -13.53 -3.24 24.16
C GLY A 130 -13.22 -4.71 23.93
N GLU A 131 -14.26 -5.46 23.59
CA GLU A 131 -14.18 -6.88 23.29
C GLU A 131 -14.17 -7.12 21.77
N PRO A 132 -13.53 -8.20 21.27
CA PRO A 132 -13.45 -8.54 19.85
C PRO A 132 -14.79 -9.02 19.27
N THR A 133 -15.91 -8.78 19.93
CA THR A 133 -17.23 -9.29 19.58
C THR A 133 -17.65 -8.92 18.16
N LEU A 134 -17.36 -7.69 17.74
CA LEU A 134 -17.70 -7.25 16.38
C LEU A 134 -16.86 -8.00 15.33
N LEU A 135 -15.58 -8.27 15.61
CA LEU A 135 -14.71 -9.02 14.70
C LEU A 135 -15.22 -10.44 14.50
N ILE A 136 -15.63 -11.09 15.60
CA ILE A 136 -16.22 -12.44 15.58
C ILE A 136 -17.55 -12.41 14.82
N ALA A 137 -18.39 -11.41 15.05
CA ALA A 137 -19.69 -11.28 14.37
C ALA A 137 -19.52 -11.16 12.84
N TRP A 138 -18.55 -10.40 12.36
CA TRP A 138 -18.24 -10.32 10.92
C TRP A 138 -17.82 -11.66 10.34
N LEU A 139 -16.93 -12.39 11.03
CA LEU A 139 -16.49 -13.71 10.60
C LEU A 139 -17.64 -14.70 10.53
N GLU A 140 -18.53 -14.69 11.53
CA GLU A 140 -19.69 -15.58 11.60
C GLU A 140 -20.72 -15.23 10.53
N GLN A 141 -20.99 -13.94 10.30
CA GLN A 141 -21.85 -13.49 9.22
C GLN A 141 -21.34 -13.97 7.85
N ALA A 142 -20.03 -13.81 7.59
CA ALA A 142 -19.42 -14.25 6.36
C ALA A 142 -19.54 -15.79 6.19
N ARG A 143 -19.24 -16.54 7.22
CA ARG A 143 -19.34 -18.00 7.23
C ARG A 143 -20.77 -18.48 6.95
N LEU A 144 -21.75 -17.94 7.68
CA LEU A 144 -23.14 -18.33 7.53
C LEU A 144 -23.69 -17.97 6.15
N ARG A 145 -23.32 -16.79 5.62
CA ARG A 145 -23.74 -16.35 4.28
C ARG A 145 -23.21 -17.30 3.21
N LEU A 146 -21.91 -17.58 3.20
CA LEU A 146 -21.27 -18.43 2.20
C LEU A 146 -21.67 -19.90 2.33
N ALA A 147 -21.91 -20.40 3.54
CA ALA A 147 -22.41 -21.75 3.76
C ALA A 147 -23.81 -21.97 3.17
N ARG A 148 -24.71 -20.94 3.21
CA ARG A 148 -26.03 -21.00 2.56
C ARG A 148 -25.91 -21.13 1.05
N ASP A 149 -24.86 -20.58 0.46
CA ASP A 149 -24.58 -20.68 -0.96
C ASP A 149 -23.80 -21.96 -1.34
N GLY A 150 -23.69 -22.92 -0.40
CA GLY A 150 -23.09 -24.23 -0.61
C GLY A 150 -21.55 -24.26 -0.52
N MET A 151 -20.91 -23.20 -0.06
CA MET A 151 -19.46 -23.19 0.12
C MET A 151 -19.07 -23.85 1.43
N ALA A 152 -18.29 -24.94 1.35
CA ALA A 152 -17.89 -25.72 2.51
C ALA A 152 -16.59 -25.19 3.16
N ARG A 153 -15.74 -24.52 2.39
CA ARG A 153 -14.44 -24.06 2.82
C ARG A 153 -14.36 -22.54 2.77
N VAL A 154 -14.36 -21.92 3.94
CA VAL A 154 -14.28 -20.48 4.11
C VAL A 154 -13.09 -20.14 5.01
N ASP A 155 -12.16 -19.34 4.51
CA ASP A 155 -11.10 -18.72 5.29
C ASP A 155 -11.38 -17.23 5.42
N ALA A 156 -11.35 -16.72 6.65
CA ALA A 156 -11.61 -15.30 6.89
C ALA A 156 -10.74 -14.77 8.03
N ALA A 157 -10.41 -13.51 7.97
CA ALA A 157 -9.70 -12.81 9.04
C ALA A 157 -10.26 -11.41 9.20
N SER A 158 -10.36 -10.95 10.42
CA SER A 158 -10.70 -9.58 10.77
C SER A 158 -9.67 -9.01 11.74
N SER A 159 -9.33 -7.74 11.56
CA SER A 159 -8.39 -7.05 12.43
C SER A 159 -8.76 -5.58 12.54
N VAL A 160 -8.63 -5.04 13.74
CA VAL A 160 -8.67 -3.60 14.00
C VAL A 160 -7.44 -3.22 14.79
N ALA A 161 -6.92 -2.02 14.52
CA ALA A 161 -5.81 -1.49 15.28
C ALA A 161 -6.02 0.00 15.57
N ARG A 162 -5.52 0.40 16.74
CA ARG A 162 -5.30 1.78 17.13
C ARG A 162 -3.80 1.96 17.35
N SER A 163 -3.25 2.98 16.75
CA SER A 163 -1.84 3.36 16.93
C SER A 163 -1.71 4.89 17.03
N TRP A 164 -0.55 5.32 17.38
CA TRP A 164 -0.15 6.73 17.36
C TRP A 164 1.17 6.83 16.63
N ARG A 165 1.41 8.00 16.08
CA ARG A 165 2.66 8.33 15.41
C ARG A 165 3.18 9.68 15.88
N PHE A 166 4.48 9.73 16.18
CA PHE A 166 5.23 10.92 16.50
C PHE A 166 6.28 11.14 15.43
N VAL A 167 6.35 12.33 14.88
CA VAL A 167 7.39 12.75 13.94
C VAL A 167 7.99 14.05 14.47
N PHE A 168 9.11 13.94 15.13
CA PHE A 168 9.77 15.05 15.82
C PHE A 168 11.14 15.33 15.21
N ASN A 169 11.59 16.58 15.29
CA ASN A 169 12.93 16.94 14.85
C ASN A 169 13.53 18.12 15.67
N SER A 170 14.84 18.31 15.53
CA SER A 170 15.64 19.33 16.20
C SER A 170 15.28 20.79 15.81
N HIS A 171 14.50 20.99 14.75
CA HIS A 171 14.06 22.32 14.32
C HIS A 171 12.67 22.70 14.85
N GLY A 172 12.13 21.89 15.79
CA GLY A 172 10.87 22.18 16.48
C GLY A 172 9.63 21.56 15.84
N LEU A 173 9.76 20.67 14.86
CA LEU A 173 8.62 19.86 14.43
C LEU A 173 8.22 18.93 15.58
N ARG A 174 6.94 18.96 15.96
CA ARG A 174 6.31 18.12 16.99
C ARG A 174 4.95 17.64 16.48
N ALA A 175 4.99 16.76 15.47
CA ALA A 175 3.78 16.16 14.91
C ALA A 175 3.41 14.89 15.70
N ALA A 176 2.25 14.88 16.31
CA ALA A 176 1.71 13.76 17.07
C ALA A 176 0.25 13.53 16.64
N TYR A 177 -0.09 12.32 16.18
CA TYR A 177 -1.43 12.03 15.71
C TYR A 177 -1.80 10.55 15.87
N PRO A 178 -3.10 10.27 16.14
CA PRO A 178 -3.61 8.91 16.18
C PRO A 178 -3.76 8.33 14.77
N GLU A 179 -3.67 7.03 14.68
CA GLU A 179 -3.97 6.26 13.46
C GLU A 179 -4.84 5.07 13.85
N THR A 180 -5.82 4.73 13.01
CA THR A 180 -6.58 3.50 13.13
C THR A 180 -6.47 2.66 11.87
N SER A 181 -6.79 1.39 11.98
CA SER A 181 -6.99 0.54 10.81
C SER A 181 -8.05 -0.52 11.09
N ALA A 182 -8.83 -0.84 10.06
CA ALA A 182 -9.73 -1.97 10.05
C ALA A 182 -9.50 -2.76 8.76
N SER A 183 -9.40 -4.07 8.88
CA SER A 183 -9.23 -4.95 7.73
C SER A 183 -10.11 -6.19 7.86
N LEU A 184 -10.64 -6.62 6.72
CA LEU A 184 -11.33 -7.89 6.54
C LEU A 184 -10.67 -8.62 5.37
N TYR A 185 -10.50 -9.92 5.53
CA TYR A 185 -10.13 -10.84 4.47
C TYR A 185 -11.16 -11.96 4.43
N LEU A 186 -11.59 -12.32 3.26
CA LEU A 186 -12.54 -13.40 3.04
C LEU A 186 -12.13 -14.19 1.79
N ALA A 187 -11.98 -15.48 1.94
CA ALA A 187 -11.72 -16.41 0.84
C ALA A 187 -12.67 -17.61 0.91
N ALA A 188 -13.04 -18.11 -0.24
CA ALA A 188 -13.91 -19.28 -0.35
C ALA A 188 -13.33 -20.31 -1.32
N GLU A 189 -13.38 -21.59 -0.95
CA GLU A 189 -12.98 -22.76 -1.72
C GLU A 189 -11.51 -22.73 -2.23
N GLU A 190 -10.66 -21.87 -1.64
CA GLU A 190 -9.30 -21.57 -2.14
C GLU A 190 -9.27 -21.02 -3.59
N LEU A 191 -10.41 -20.63 -4.11
CA LEU A 191 -10.58 -20.19 -5.49
C LEU A 191 -10.60 -18.67 -5.62
N TYR A 192 -11.22 -17.99 -4.67
CA TYR A 192 -11.41 -16.55 -4.73
C TYR A 192 -11.29 -15.92 -3.35
N ALA A 193 -10.65 -14.77 -3.30
CA ALA A 193 -10.49 -13.99 -2.09
C ALA A 193 -10.71 -12.50 -2.33
N ARG A 194 -11.25 -11.84 -1.32
CA ARG A 194 -11.45 -10.40 -1.26
C ARG A 194 -10.99 -9.84 0.07
N SER A 195 -10.61 -8.56 0.06
CA SER A 195 -10.25 -7.85 1.26
C SER A 195 -10.76 -6.42 1.26
N PHE A 196 -11.01 -5.93 2.46
CA PHE A 196 -11.22 -4.54 2.79
C PHE A 196 -10.08 -4.08 3.69
N ALA A 197 -9.57 -2.87 3.51
CA ALA A 197 -8.57 -2.31 4.42
C ALA A 197 -8.59 -0.77 4.32
N LYS A 198 -9.05 -0.13 5.40
CA LYS A 198 -9.11 1.33 5.56
C LYS A 198 -8.77 1.72 7.01
N ARG A 199 -8.74 3.02 7.28
CA ARG A 199 -8.60 3.54 8.65
C ARG A 199 -9.92 3.61 9.41
N ARG A 200 -11.02 3.19 8.81
CA ARG A 200 -12.37 3.14 9.39
C ARG A 200 -12.97 1.75 9.27
N LEU A 201 -14.03 1.51 10.00
CA LEU A 201 -14.84 0.31 9.82
C LEU A 201 -15.46 0.28 8.41
N PRO A 202 -15.72 -0.93 7.86
CA PRO A 202 -16.53 -1.05 6.66
C PRO A 202 -17.96 -0.56 6.94
N THR A 203 -18.58 0.05 5.95
CA THR A 203 -20.03 0.29 5.96
C THR A 203 -20.76 -1.03 5.72
N GLU A 204 -22.06 -1.08 6.05
CA GLU A 204 -22.89 -2.25 5.74
C GLU A 204 -22.90 -2.58 4.24
N SER A 205 -22.93 -1.55 3.38
CA SER A 205 -22.85 -1.73 1.93
C SER A 205 -21.52 -2.35 1.51
N GLU A 206 -20.38 -1.83 2.00
CA GLU A 206 -19.05 -2.38 1.67
C GLU A 206 -18.88 -3.82 2.14
N LEU A 207 -19.46 -4.16 3.30
CA LEU A 207 -19.48 -5.54 3.80
C LEU A 207 -20.39 -6.43 2.94
N GLY A 208 -21.57 -5.94 2.58
CA GLY A 208 -22.49 -6.62 1.68
C GLY A 208 -21.86 -6.88 0.30
N ASP A 209 -21.26 -5.86 -0.31
CA ASP A 209 -20.57 -5.96 -1.60
C ASP A 209 -19.41 -6.98 -1.58
N LEU A 210 -18.66 -7.02 -0.46
CA LEU A 210 -17.58 -7.99 -0.29
C LEU A 210 -18.12 -9.42 -0.23
N LEU A 211 -19.17 -9.66 0.53
CA LEU A 211 -19.81 -10.97 0.67
C LEU A 211 -20.45 -11.42 -0.64
N GLU A 212 -21.20 -10.53 -1.30
CA GLU A 212 -21.88 -10.83 -2.55
C GLU A 212 -20.88 -11.15 -3.68
N ASP A 213 -19.79 -10.41 -3.79
CA ASP A 213 -18.79 -10.65 -4.80
C ASP A 213 -18.09 -12.02 -4.62
N VAL A 214 -17.80 -12.42 -3.37
CA VAL A 214 -17.24 -13.75 -3.07
C VAL A 214 -18.29 -14.83 -3.35
N ALA A 215 -19.54 -14.61 -2.95
CA ALA A 215 -20.65 -15.55 -3.16
C ALA A 215 -20.94 -15.79 -4.64
N ALA A 216 -20.91 -14.74 -5.46
CA ALA A 216 -21.18 -14.81 -6.88
C ALA A 216 -20.00 -15.36 -7.71
N THR A 217 -18.78 -15.03 -7.32
CA THR A 217 -17.58 -15.36 -8.12
C THR A 217 -17.07 -16.78 -7.85
N THR A 218 -17.07 -17.23 -6.60
CA THR A 218 -16.51 -18.54 -6.23
C THR A 218 -17.15 -19.72 -6.96
N PRO A 219 -18.49 -19.85 -7.08
CA PRO A 219 -19.12 -20.97 -7.79
C PRO A 219 -18.71 -21.02 -9.27
N VAL A 220 -18.58 -19.86 -9.92
CA VAL A 220 -18.12 -19.80 -11.32
C VAL A 220 -16.71 -20.33 -11.45
N LEU A 221 -15.81 -19.96 -10.54
CA LEU A 221 -14.44 -20.46 -10.51
C LEU A 221 -14.36 -21.95 -10.13
N GLY A 222 -15.40 -22.54 -9.62
CA GLY A 222 -15.50 -23.98 -9.38
C GLY A 222 -15.50 -24.83 -10.67
N TRP A 223 -15.86 -24.25 -11.82
CA TRP A 223 -15.98 -24.97 -13.10
C TRP A 223 -14.74 -24.83 -13.96
N PRO A 224 -13.90 -25.86 -14.12
CA PRO A 224 -12.79 -25.84 -15.07
C PRO A 224 -13.29 -25.67 -16.51
N THR A 225 -12.62 -24.82 -17.29
CA THR A 225 -12.96 -24.62 -18.71
C THR A 225 -11.72 -24.30 -19.53
N THR A 226 -11.82 -24.41 -20.85
CA THR A 226 -10.73 -24.10 -21.77
C THR A 226 -10.54 -22.58 -21.87
N PRO A 227 -9.32 -22.03 -21.69
CA PRO A 227 -9.07 -20.61 -21.84
C PRO A 227 -9.05 -20.17 -23.30
N PRO A 228 -9.32 -18.89 -23.60
CA PRO A 228 -8.91 -18.30 -24.86
C PRO A 228 -7.38 -18.19 -24.91
N LEU A 229 -6.76 -18.46 -26.04
CA LEU A 229 -5.30 -18.44 -26.25
C LEU A 229 -4.89 -17.35 -27.23
N GLY A 230 -3.60 -17.03 -27.22
CA GLY A 230 -3.00 -15.96 -28.02
C GLY A 230 -3.23 -14.57 -27.39
N GLU A 231 -3.26 -13.53 -28.21
CA GLU A 231 -3.56 -12.18 -27.74
C GLU A 231 -5.05 -12.05 -27.44
N VAL A 232 -5.40 -11.79 -26.20
CA VAL A 232 -6.78 -11.69 -25.72
C VAL A 232 -6.95 -10.51 -24.75
N PRO A 233 -8.17 -9.94 -24.65
CA PRO A 233 -8.48 -8.96 -23.62
C PRO A 233 -8.50 -9.62 -22.23
N VAL A 234 -7.82 -8.98 -21.29
CA VAL A 234 -7.71 -9.43 -19.90
C VAL A 234 -8.07 -8.27 -18.98
N LEU A 235 -9.15 -8.46 -18.22
CA LEU A 235 -9.61 -7.51 -17.21
C LEU A 235 -8.93 -7.81 -15.88
N LEU A 236 -8.01 -6.94 -15.47
CA LEU A 236 -7.35 -6.99 -14.17
C LEU A 236 -8.25 -6.33 -13.12
N ALA A 237 -8.61 -7.04 -12.06
CA ALA A 237 -9.34 -6.48 -10.93
C ALA A 237 -8.50 -5.40 -10.20
N PRO A 238 -9.12 -4.46 -9.46
CA PRO A 238 -8.44 -3.28 -8.89
C PRO A 238 -7.15 -3.58 -8.11
N GLY A 239 -7.18 -4.59 -7.24
CA GLY A 239 -6.00 -4.97 -6.45
C GLY A 239 -4.85 -5.49 -7.32
N LEU A 240 -5.15 -6.27 -8.35
CA LEU A 240 -4.16 -6.79 -9.28
C LEU A 240 -3.63 -5.68 -10.21
N ALA A 241 -4.51 -4.83 -10.75
CA ALA A 241 -4.14 -3.66 -11.55
C ALA A 241 -3.21 -2.73 -10.76
N ALA A 242 -3.58 -2.43 -9.51
CA ALA A 242 -2.73 -1.66 -8.60
C ALA A 242 -1.37 -2.34 -8.35
N GLY A 243 -1.33 -3.66 -8.22
CA GLY A 243 -0.09 -4.44 -8.11
C GLY A 243 0.83 -4.27 -9.33
N PHE A 244 0.28 -4.34 -10.55
CA PHE A 244 1.04 -4.08 -11.78
C PHE A 244 1.56 -2.64 -11.84
N VAL A 245 0.72 -1.66 -11.55
CA VAL A 245 1.14 -0.25 -11.50
C VAL A 245 2.23 -0.04 -10.46
N ALA A 246 2.10 -0.63 -9.26
CA ALA A 246 3.12 -0.54 -8.22
C ALA A 246 4.46 -1.13 -8.67
N THR A 247 4.43 -2.34 -9.27
CA THR A 247 5.62 -3.06 -9.70
C THR A 247 6.34 -2.36 -10.86
N PHE A 248 5.61 -1.96 -11.91
CA PHE A 248 6.23 -1.50 -13.14
C PHE A 248 6.29 0.02 -13.29
N ILE A 249 5.40 0.77 -12.65
CA ILE A 249 5.41 2.23 -12.75
C ILE A 249 5.94 2.88 -11.48
N VAL A 250 5.30 2.65 -10.33
CA VAL A 250 5.70 3.31 -9.08
C VAL A 250 7.13 2.98 -8.68
N ALA A 251 7.57 1.72 -8.82
CA ALA A 251 8.95 1.32 -8.56
C ALA A 251 9.96 2.07 -9.46
N ASN A 252 9.62 2.30 -10.73
CA ASN A 252 10.45 3.06 -11.66
C ASN A 252 10.38 4.58 -11.46
N LEU A 253 9.38 5.10 -10.73
CA LEU A 253 9.33 6.51 -10.33
C LEU A 253 10.18 6.80 -9.09
N ASN A 254 10.73 5.78 -8.41
CA ASN A 254 11.56 5.95 -7.22
C ASN A 254 12.82 6.75 -7.52
N GLY A 255 13.02 7.86 -6.81
CA GLY A 255 14.10 8.80 -7.07
C GLY A 255 15.52 8.21 -6.93
N ALA A 256 15.70 7.25 -6.01
CA ALA A 256 16.98 6.55 -5.86
C ALA A 256 17.28 5.69 -7.11
N GLY A 257 16.28 4.97 -7.61
CA GLY A 257 16.39 4.19 -8.84
C GLY A 257 16.67 5.05 -10.06
N VAL A 258 15.93 6.16 -10.21
CA VAL A 258 16.10 7.14 -11.29
C VAL A 258 17.49 7.75 -11.27
N TYR A 259 17.96 8.22 -10.11
CA TYR A 259 19.27 8.84 -9.96
C TYR A 259 20.44 7.88 -10.23
N THR A 260 20.31 6.64 -9.78
CA THR A 260 21.39 5.62 -9.93
C THR A 260 21.32 4.82 -11.22
N GLY A 261 20.40 5.15 -12.15
CA GLY A 261 20.25 4.45 -13.42
C GLY A 261 19.67 3.03 -13.32
N ARG A 262 19.02 2.68 -12.21
CA ARG A 262 18.35 1.38 -12.00
C ARG A 262 16.87 1.39 -12.37
N SER A 263 16.33 2.53 -12.78
CA SER A 263 14.97 2.69 -13.25
C SER A 263 14.91 2.62 -14.78
N ALA A 264 13.76 2.24 -15.33
CA ALA A 264 13.43 2.40 -16.75
C ALA A 264 13.35 3.88 -17.17
N PHE A 265 13.29 4.80 -16.20
CA PHE A 265 13.15 6.23 -16.43
C PHE A 265 14.42 6.95 -15.95
N SER A 266 14.91 7.88 -16.75
CA SER A 266 16.04 8.75 -16.45
C SER A 266 15.56 10.14 -16.00
N LEU A 267 16.42 10.93 -15.34
CA LEU A 267 16.12 12.32 -15.02
C LEU A 267 15.80 13.15 -16.27
N GLU A 268 16.43 12.84 -17.40
CA GLU A 268 16.15 13.51 -18.67
C GLU A 268 14.74 13.20 -19.20
N ASP A 269 14.24 11.98 -19.00
CA ASP A 269 12.87 11.61 -19.36
C ASP A 269 11.83 12.48 -18.62
N PHE A 270 12.07 12.78 -17.34
CA PHE A 270 11.21 13.71 -16.58
C PHE A 270 11.30 15.14 -17.09
N ARG A 271 12.50 15.63 -17.41
CA ARG A 271 12.69 17.00 -17.95
C ARG A 271 12.02 17.18 -19.31
N ARG A 272 12.04 16.14 -20.14
CA ARG A 272 11.40 16.16 -21.47
C ARG A 272 9.92 15.80 -21.44
N GLY A 273 9.39 15.35 -20.32
CA GLY A 273 8.02 14.87 -20.21
C GLY A 273 7.78 13.65 -21.11
N ARG A 274 8.66 12.62 -21.03
CA ARG A 274 8.51 11.38 -21.81
C ARG A 274 7.14 10.78 -21.57
N GLN A 275 6.45 10.39 -22.66
CA GLN A 275 5.17 9.68 -22.56
C GLN A 275 5.41 8.22 -22.17
N VAL A 276 4.70 7.78 -21.12
CA VAL A 276 4.80 6.42 -20.54
C VAL A 276 3.44 5.76 -20.36
N MET A 277 2.37 6.53 -20.55
CA MET A 277 0.98 6.08 -20.54
C MET A 277 0.22 6.84 -21.63
N ARG A 278 -1.00 6.41 -21.91
CA ARG A 278 -1.94 7.17 -22.76
C ARG A 278 -2.18 8.56 -22.16
N GLU A 279 -2.53 9.50 -23.01
CA GLU A 279 -2.73 10.92 -22.61
C GLU A 279 -3.91 11.13 -21.67
N ASP A 280 -4.88 10.23 -21.68
CA ASP A 280 -6.02 10.26 -20.75
C ASP A 280 -5.70 9.69 -19.37
N LEU A 281 -4.52 9.08 -19.17
CA LEU A 281 -4.12 8.46 -17.92
C LEU A 281 -3.20 9.36 -17.10
N SER A 282 -3.38 9.36 -15.81
CA SER A 282 -2.52 10.06 -14.84
C SER A 282 -2.30 9.23 -13.58
N LEU A 283 -1.14 9.39 -12.97
CA LEU A 283 -0.82 8.80 -11.68
C LEU A 283 -0.57 9.92 -10.67
N ALA A 284 -1.37 9.93 -9.62
CA ALA A 284 -1.25 10.88 -8.51
C ALA A 284 -0.91 10.18 -7.20
N ILE A 285 -0.32 10.92 -6.28
CA ILE A 285 -0.16 10.57 -4.87
C ILE A 285 -1.00 11.57 -4.08
N ASP A 286 -1.82 11.09 -3.16
CA ASP A 286 -2.66 11.92 -2.30
C ASP A 286 -2.68 11.34 -0.87
N THR A 287 -2.09 12.07 0.07
CA THR A 287 -2.11 11.69 1.49
C THR A 287 -3.20 12.41 2.28
N LEU A 288 -4.05 13.18 1.59
CA LEU A 288 -5.12 13.97 2.21
C LEU A 288 -6.50 13.34 2.06
N LEU A 289 -6.57 12.08 1.62
CA LEU A 289 -7.81 11.33 1.57
C LEU A 289 -8.15 10.80 2.97
N ASP A 290 -9.18 11.40 3.56
CA ASP A 290 -9.64 11.05 4.92
C ASP A 290 -9.89 9.56 5.07
N LEU A 291 -9.33 8.97 6.14
CA LEU A 291 -9.54 7.58 6.54
C LEU A 291 -9.10 6.52 5.50
N GLU A 292 -8.44 6.92 4.43
CA GLU A 292 -7.73 5.99 3.56
C GLU A 292 -6.40 5.58 4.18
N ARG A 293 -5.88 4.39 3.82
CA ARG A 293 -4.66 3.82 4.43
C ARG A 293 -3.44 4.74 4.33
N ALA A 294 -3.38 5.53 3.28
CA ALA A 294 -2.28 6.45 3.01
C ALA A 294 -2.48 7.84 3.64
N ALA A 295 -3.60 8.09 4.33
CA ALA A 295 -3.86 9.36 4.99
C ALA A 295 -2.74 9.68 6.00
N SER A 296 -2.07 10.82 5.82
CA SER A 296 -0.97 11.24 6.68
C SER A 296 -0.76 12.75 6.61
N PRO A 297 -0.69 13.45 7.75
CA PRO A 297 -0.39 14.89 7.80
C PRO A 297 1.08 15.19 7.54
N VAL A 298 1.99 14.22 7.70
CA VAL A 298 3.43 14.43 7.58
C VAL A 298 4.15 13.11 7.24
N SER A 299 5.20 13.19 6.43
CA SER A 299 6.08 12.04 6.16
C SER A 299 7.05 11.77 7.34
N ALA A 300 7.70 10.61 7.32
CA ALA A 300 8.75 10.25 8.29
C ALA A 300 9.94 11.23 8.31
N GLU A 301 10.09 12.03 7.26
CA GLU A 301 11.16 13.03 7.14
C GLU A 301 10.73 14.45 7.50
N GLY A 302 9.47 14.64 7.94
CA GLY A 302 8.93 15.96 8.28
C GLY A 302 8.36 16.72 7.07
N VAL A 303 8.25 16.11 5.90
CA VAL A 303 7.59 16.73 4.74
C VAL A 303 6.07 16.73 4.98
N PRO A 304 5.39 17.88 4.92
CA PRO A 304 3.94 17.94 5.09
C PRO A 304 3.21 17.04 4.10
N GLY A 305 2.12 16.44 4.56
CA GLY A 305 1.19 15.70 3.72
C GLY A 305 0.66 16.56 2.57
N GLY A 306 0.27 15.95 1.46
CA GLY A 306 -0.15 16.70 0.30
C GLY A 306 -0.40 15.82 -0.92
N ARG A 307 -0.43 16.48 -2.08
CA ARG A 307 -0.63 15.85 -3.39
C ARG A 307 0.59 16.01 -4.27
N ALA A 308 0.89 14.99 -5.05
CA ALA A 308 1.89 15.03 -6.10
C ALA A 308 1.39 14.24 -7.31
N THR A 309 1.80 14.65 -8.50
CA THR A 309 1.41 13.99 -9.76
C THR A 309 2.67 13.56 -10.50
N PRO A 310 3.19 12.35 -10.23
CA PRO A 310 4.37 11.81 -10.91
C PRO A 310 4.17 11.66 -12.43
N VAL A 311 2.97 11.25 -12.85
CA VAL A 311 2.61 11.13 -14.27
C VAL A 311 1.32 11.89 -14.51
N GLN A 312 1.33 12.86 -15.42
CA GLN A 312 0.18 13.67 -15.79
C GLN A 312 -0.08 13.58 -17.30
N ALA A 313 -1.31 13.29 -17.68
CA ALA A 313 -1.69 13.11 -19.08
C ALA A 313 -0.70 12.18 -19.83
N GLY A 314 -0.40 11.04 -19.23
CA GLY A 314 0.53 10.04 -19.73
C GLY A 314 2.01 10.40 -19.68
N ARG A 315 2.38 11.61 -19.29
CA ARG A 315 3.77 12.11 -19.32
C ARG A 315 4.41 12.14 -17.94
N LEU A 316 5.68 11.76 -17.88
CA LEU A 316 6.50 11.90 -16.68
C LEU A 316 6.63 13.39 -16.29
N VAL A 317 6.30 13.71 -15.04
CA VAL A 317 6.38 15.07 -14.49
C VAL A 317 7.46 15.17 -13.44
N ARG A 318 7.49 14.23 -12.50
CA ARG A 318 8.45 14.23 -11.41
C ARG A 318 8.65 12.82 -10.84
N PRO A 319 9.87 12.49 -10.39
CA PRO A 319 10.09 11.24 -9.64
C PRO A 319 9.49 11.34 -8.22
N ILE A 320 9.35 10.20 -7.57
CA ILE A 320 9.00 10.09 -6.15
C ILE A 320 10.30 10.13 -5.35
N VAL A 321 10.53 11.22 -4.64
CA VAL A 321 11.80 11.48 -3.96
C VAL A 321 11.61 11.77 -2.47
N ASP A 322 12.49 11.21 -1.65
CA ASP A 322 12.75 11.63 -0.28
C ASP A 322 13.62 12.90 -0.25
N LEU A 323 13.99 13.39 0.93
CA LEU A 323 14.79 14.61 1.05
C LEU A 323 16.18 14.48 0.38
N LYS A 324 16.82 13.33 0.49
CA LYS A 324 18.12 13.06 -0.13
C LYS A 324 18.05 13.13 -1.64
N TYR A 325 17.10 12.43 -2.23
CA TYR A 325 16.96 12.38 -3.68
C TYR A 325 16.22 13.58 -4.25
N ALA A 326 15.45 14.31 -3.45
CA ALA A 326 14.92 15.61 -3.84
C ALA A 326 16.04 16.58 -4.22
N ARG A 327 17.10 16.65 -3.41
CA ARG A 327 18.30 17.44 -3.69
C ARG A 327 19.08 16.93 -4.91
N ARG A 328 19.34 15.62 -4.97
CA ARG A 328 20.11 14.99 -6.06
C ARG A 328 19.42 15.09 -7.41
N CYS A 329 18.11 14.92 -7.44
CA CYS A 329 17.32 14.97 -8.67
C CYS A 329 16.89 16.39 -9.04
N ALA A 330 17.07 17.37 -8.15
CA ALA A 330 16.56 18.75 -8.28
C ALA A 330 15.05 18.83 -8.46
N PHE A 331 14.31 18.02 -7.69
CA PHE A 331 12.85 18.04 -7.59
C PHE A 331 12.42 18.30 -6.14
N PRO A 332 11.26 18.93 -5.88
CA PRO A 332 10.78 19.07 -4.52
C PRO A 332 10.48 17.70 -3.90
N PRO A 333 10.65 17.53 -2.57
CA PRO A 333 10.37 16.25 -1.91
C PRO A 333 8.91 15.85 -2.10
N THR A 334 8.66 14.55 -2.14
CA THR A 334 7.31 14.00 -2.29
C THR A 334 6.66 13.88 -0.90
N PRO A 335 5.36 14.22 -0.75
CA PRO A 335 4.65 14.08 0.53
C PRO A 335 4.72 12.68 1.13
N VAL A 336 4.84 11.66 0.29
CA VAL A 336 5.07 10.27 0.71
C VAL A 336 6.28 9.75 -0.05
N PRO A 337 7.41 9.61 0.60
CA PRO A 337 8.57 8.94 0.01
C PRO A 337 8.38 7.43 0.03
N GLY A 338 8.90 6.77 -0.99
CA GLY A 338 9.16 5.34 -0.92
C GLY A 338 7.97 4.41 -1.16
N GLY A 339 7.34 4.47 -2.34
CA GLY A 339 6.51 3.36 -2.84
C GLY A 339 5.28 3.01 -1.99
N SER A 340 4.81 3.93 -1.18
CA SER A 340 3.60 3.75 -0.38
C SER A 340 2.38 3.49 -1.28
N PRO A 341 1.38 2.71 -0.83
CA PRO A 341 0.12 2.48 -1.54
C PRO A 341 -0.78 3.72 -1.70
N ALA A 342 -0.21 4.92 -1.60
CA ALA A 342 -0.89 6.21 -1.72
C ALA A 342 -1.17 6.65 -3.15
N PHE A 343 -0.81 5.86 -4.16
CA PHE A 343 -1.02 6.27 -5.54
C PHE A 343 -2.46 6.06 -6.01
N LEU A 344 -2.89 6.94 -6.89
CA LEU A 344 -4.19 6.95 -7.53
C LEU A 344 -4.00 6.95 -9.05
N LEU A 345 -4.47 5.87 -9.69
CA LEU A 345 -4.57 5.84 -11.14
C LEU A 345 -5.87 6.50 -11.57
N ARG A 346 -5.78 7.49 -12.45
CA ARG A 346 -6.91 8.30 -12.93
C ARG A 346 -6.97 8.27 -14.45
N GLY A 347 -8.17 8.33 -15.00
CA GLY A 347 -8.45 8.42 -16.42
C GLY A 347 -9.58 9.39 -16.70
N ALA A 348 -9.99 9.49 -17.96
CA ALA A 348 -11.17 10.27 -18.34
C ALA A 348 -12.44 9.66 -17.72
N GLU A 349 -13.25 10.49 -17.10
CA GLU A 349 -14.53 10.10 -16.48
C GLU A 349 -15.69 10.39 -17.45
N PRO A 350 -16.80 9.61 -17.39
CA PRO A 350 -17.04 8.47 -16.51
C PRO A 350 -16.38 7.17 -17.01
N LEU A 351 -15.86 6.34 -16.09
CA LEU A 351 -15.36 5.02 -16.43
C LEU A 351 -16.51 4.04 -16.67
N ARG A 352 -16.32 3.12 -17.62
CA ARG A 352 -17.26 2.00 -17.79
C ARG A 352 -17.15 1.03 -16.61
N SER A 353 -18.27 0.48 -16.19
CA SER A 353 -18.27 -0.54 -15.12
C SER A 353 -17.68 -1.87 -15.60
N ALA A 354 -17.18 -2.66 -14.66
CA ALA A 354 -16.66 -4.01 -14.95
C ALA A 354 -17.72 -4.90 -15.60
N GLU A 355 -18.99 -4.73 -15.26
CA GLU A 355 -20.10 -5.46 -15.88
C GLU A 355 -20.31 -5.03 -17.33
N GLN A 356 -20.32 -3.72 -17.62
CA GLN A 356 -20.42 -3.20 -18.99
C GLN A 356 -19.26 -3.67 -19.86
N VAL A 357 -18.03 -3.62 -19.35
CA VAL A 357 -16.85 -4.11 -20.08
C VAL A 357 -16.98 -5.61 -20.33
N ARG A 358 -17.25 -6.40 -19.31
CA ARG A 358 -17.36 -7.85 -19.40
C ARG A 358 -18.46 -8.26 -20.38
N SER A 359 -19.65 -7.63 -20.35
CA SER A 359 -20.77 -7.96 -21.23
C SER A 359 -20.44 -7.79 -22.73
N GLN A 360 -19.49 -6.94 -23.07
CA GLN A 360 -19.05 -6.70 -24.45
C GLN A 360 -17.94 -7.65 -24.93
N LEU A 361 -17.28 -8.38 -24.01
CA LEU A 361 -16.20 -9.30 -24.35
C LEU A 361 -16.76 -10.60 -24.92
N GLN A 362 -16.59 -10.85 -26.23
CA GLN A 362 -16.92 -12.12 -26.84
C GLN A 362 -16.04 -13.27 -26.34
N ARG A 363 -14.78 -12.97 -26.06
CA ARG A 363 -13.81 -13.86 -25.41
C ARG A 363 -12.84 -13.04 -24.60
N GLY A 364 -12.39 -13.53 -23.46
CA GLY A 364 -11.43 -12.84 -22.61
C GLY A 364 -11.25 -13.53 -21.27
N LEU A 365 -10.48 -12.89 -20.43
CA LEU A 365 -10.24 -13.32 -19.05
C LEU A 365 -10.51 -12.18 -18.08
N GLN A 366 -10.94 -12.51 -16.86
CA GLN A 366 -10.86 -11.60 -15.71
C GLN A 366 -9.93 -12.20 -14.66
N LEU A 367 -9.00 -11.42 -14.17
CA LEU A 367 -7.99 -11.85 -13.20
C LEU A 367 -8.09 -11.06 -11.90
N HIS A 368 -8.02 -11.80 -10.81
CA HIS A 368 -8.00 -11.24 -9.45
C HIS A 368 -6.64 -11.41 -8.78
N SER A 369 -5.89 -12.41 -9.20
CA SER A 369 -4.54 -12.69 -8.68
C SER A 369 -3.66 -13.36 -9.74
N VAL A 370 -2.36 -13.21 -9.57
CA VAL A 370 -1.32 -13.91 -10.33
C VAL A 370 -0.18 -14.31 -9.39
N LEU A 371 0.60 -15.31 -9.80
CA LEU A 371 1.81 -15.72 -9.11
C LEU A 371 3.03 -15.10 -9.79
N GLY A 372 4.01 -14.69 -8.99
CA GLY A 372 5.32 -14.25 -9.47
C GLY A 372 5.44 -12.75 -9.81
N LEU A 373 4.41 -11.93 -9.61
CA LEU A 373 4.46 -10.49 -9.91
C LEU A 373 5.60 -9.76 -9.18
N HIS A 374 5.86 -10.12 -7.92
CA HIS A 374 6.91 -9.53 -7.09
C HIS A 374 8.35 -9.89 -7.54
N ALA A 375 8.50 -10.92 -8.37
CA ALA A 375 9.79 -11.40 -8.87
C ALA A 375 10.13 -10.88 -10.27
N GLN A 376 9.28 -10.02 -10.85
CA GLN A 376 9.51 -9.47 -12.17
C GLN A 376 10.56 -8.35 -12.15
N ASP A 377 11.30 -8.21 -13.24
CA ASP A 377 12.19 -7.06 -13.44
C ASP A 377 11.37 -5.81 -13.79
N ALA A 378 11.23 -4.94 -12.79
CA ALA A 378 10.47 -3.70 -12.93
C ALA A 378 11.00 -2.79 -14.06
N ALA A 379 12.33 -2.75 -14.26
CA ALA A 379 12.96 -1.86 -15.22
C ALA A 379 12.72 -2.29 -16.69
N SER A 380 12.57 -3.57 -16.92
CA SER A 380 12.23 -4.08 -18.26
C SER A 380 10.77 -3.82 -18.67
N GLY A 381 9.88 -3.68 -17.69
CA GLY A 381 8.43 -3.64 -17.92
C GLY A 381 7.81 -4.95 -18.41
N ARG A 382 8.64 -5.97 -18.67
CA ARG A 382 8.21 -7.28 -19.17
C ARG A 382 7.78 -8.19 -18.02
N TYR A 383 6.81 -9.06 -18.31
CA TYR A 383 6.35 -10.04 -17.35
C TYR A 383 6.04 -11.39 -17.98
N SER A 384 6.21 -12.44 -17.16
CA SER A 384 5.72 -13.78 -17.42
C SER A 384 5.15 -14.32 -16.11
N LEU A 385 3.85 -14.50 -16.05
CA LEU A 385 3.10 -14.74 -14.82
C LEU A 385 2.14 -15.92 -14.98
N VAL A 386 1.80 -16.55 -13.86
CA VAL A 386 0.79 -17.60 -13.82
C VAL A 386 -0.46 -17.09 -13.14
N ALA A 387 -1.61 -17.21 -13.80
CA ALA A 387 -2.92 -17.03 -13.19
C ALA A 387 -3.53 -18.41 -12.90
N PRO A 388 -3.55 -18.85 -11.63
CA PRO A 388 -4.06 -20.19 -11.29
C PRO A 388 -5.58 -20.28 -11.43
N HIS A 389 -6.28 -19.16 -11.28
CA HIS A 389 -7.73 -19.05 -11.27
C HIS A 389 -8.20 -17.90 -12.20
N ALA A 390 -7.81 -17.96 -13.48
CA ALA A 390 -8.30 -17.01 -14.46
C ALA A 390 -9.79 -17.28 -14.74
N GLN A 391 -10.65 -16.30 -14.52
CA GLN A 391 -12.08 -16.37 -14.84
C GLN A 391 -12.25 -16.19 -16.33
N VAL A 392 -12.81 -17.21 -17.00
CA VAL A 392 -12.98 -17.23 -18.47
C VAL A 392 -14.29 -16.55 -18.85
N ILE A 393 -14.21 -15.62 -19.80
CA ILE A 393 -15.37 -14.89 -20.34
C ILE A 393 -15.63 -15.38 -21.77
N ARG A 394 -16.90 -15.73 -22.05
CA ARG A 394 -17.40 -16.04 -23.40
C ARG A 394 -18.80 -15.43 -23.59
N GLY A 395 -18.99 -14.72 -24.73
CA GLY A 395 -20.27 -14.07 -25.04
C GLY A 395 -20.76 -13.14 -23.91
N GLY A 396 -19.87 -12.39 -23.30
CA GLY A 396 -20.18 -11.46 -22.24
C GLY A 396 -20.43 -12.08 -20.86
N ARG A 397 -20.25 -13.39 -20.69
CA ARG A 397 -20.54 -14.11 -19.44
C ARG A 397 -19.33 -14.87 -18.93
N SER A 398 -19.19 -14.92 -17.63
CA SER A 398 -18.22 -15.79 -16.97
C SER A 398 -18.69 -17.23 -17.03
N VAL A 399 -17.85 -18.13 -17.58
CA VAL A 399 -18.21 -19.53 -17.87
C VAL A 399 -17.39 -20.55 -17.08
N GLY A 400 -16.43 -20.11 -16.28
CA GLY A 400 -15.60 -21.00 -15.48
C GLY A 400 -14.19 -20.45 -15.29
N ARG A 401 -13.28 -21.30 -14.83
CA ARG A 401 -11.86 -20.95 -14.61
C ARG A 401 -10.93 -21.75 -15.51
N ALA A 402 -9.76 -21.16 -15.73
CA ALA A 402 -8.61 -21.84 -16.32
C ALA A 402 -7.31 -21.47 -15.59
N LYS A 403 -6.31 -22.34 -15.66
CA LYS A 403 -4.95 -22.03 -15.27
C LYS A 403 -4.20 -21.63 -16.53
N VAL A 404 -3.59 -20.45 -16.54
CA VAL A 404 -2.94 -19.87 -17.72
C VAL A 404 -1.63 -19.22 -17.38
N SER A 405 -0.73 -19.13 -18.34
CA SER A 405 0.41 -18.23 -18.35
C SER A 405 0.07 -16.97 -19.12
N LEU A 406 0.58 -15.84 -18.63
CA LEU A 406 0.41 -14.52 -19.23
C LEU A 406 1.77 -13.91 -19.48
N SER A 407 2.01 -13.36 -20.65
CA SER A 407 3.26 -12.69 -20.98
C SER A 407 3.02 -11.43 -21.79
N GLY A 408 3.84 -10.40 -21.52
CA GLY A 408 3.72 -9.10 -22.20
C GLY A 408 4.65 -8.04 -21.65
N SER A 409 4.41 -6.81 -22.07
CA SER A 409 5.09 -5.60 -21.58
C SER A 409 4.06 -4.64 -20.98
N PHE A 410 4.16 -4.36 -19.69
CA PHE A 410 3.23 -3.47 -19.03
C PHE A 410 3.36 -2.02 -19.53
N PHE A 411 4.57 -1.62 -19.93
CA PHE A 411 4.77 -0.30 -20.57
C PHE A 411 4.05 -0.18 -21.90
N GLU A 412 4.09 -1.23 -22.73
CA GLU A 412 3.36 -1.25 -23.99
C GLU A 412 1.84 -1.26 -23.77
N HIS A 413 1.35 -2.00 -22.78
CA HIS A 413 -0.07 -2.01 -22.46
C HIS A 413 -0.58 -0.62 -22.05
N LEU A 414 0.18 0.13 -21.26
CA LEU A 414 -0.27 1.48 -20.86
C LEU A 414 -0.27 2.50 -22.00
N LEU A 415 0.41 2.23 -23.10
CA LEU A 415 0.42 3.03 -24.32
C LEU A 415 -0.58 2.53 -25.37
N ASP A 416 -1.07 1.29 -25.25
CA ASP A 416 -2.01 0.69 -26.20
C ASP A 416 -3.36 1.44 -26.16
N PRO A 417 -3.88 1.94 -27.29
CA PRO A 417 -5.15 2.64 -27.36
C PRO A 417 -6.35 1.80 -26.90
N ARG A 418 -6.24 0.48 -26.90
CA ARG A 418 -7.27 -0.45 -26.45
C ARG A 418 -7.33 -0.59 -24.91
N THR A 419 -6.27 -0.17 -24.20
CA THR A 419 -6.23 -0.23 -22.75
C THR A 419 -7.24 0.73 -22.13
N GLU A 420 -7.95 0.30 -21.10
CA GLU A 420 -9.02 1.07 -20.49
C GLU A 420 -9.04 0.90 -18.97
N LEU A 421 -9.27 2.00 -18.26
CA LEU A 421 -9.59 1.97 -16.84
C LEU A 421 -11.05 1.56 -16.65
N VAL A 422 -11.28 0.66 -15.72
CA VAL A 422 -12.59 0.03 -15.52
C VAL A 422 -13.05 0.23 -14.08
N ALA A 423 -14.24 0.80 -13.91
CA ALA A 423 -14.83 0.99 -12.59
C ALA A 423 -15.30 -0.34 -11.99
N PHE A 424 -14.90 -0.57 -10.75
CA PHE A 424 -15.42 -1.64 -9.91
C PHE A 424 -16.17 -1.00 -8.73
N PRO A 425 -17.20 -1.65 -8.18
CA PRO A 425 -17.91 -1.11 -7.02
C PRO A 425 -17.04 -1.01 -5.76
N TRP A 426 -15.83 -1.51 -5.82
CA TRP A 426 -14.86 -1.55 -4.73
C TRP A 426 -13.44 -1.20 -5.22
N GLY A 427 -12.59 -0.80 -4.28
CA GLY A 427 -11.21 -0.40 -4.56
C GLY A 427 -11.03 1.11 -4.67
N LEU A 428 -9.87 1.59 -4.24
CA LEU A 428 -9.48 3.00 -4.36
C LEU A 428 -9.05 3.34 -5.79
N ASN A 429 -8.46 2.36 -6.47
CA ASN A 429 -8.05 2.45 -7.88
C ASN A 429 -8.99 1.64 -8.76
N PRO A 430 -9.16 2.00 -10.02
CA PRO A 430 -9.91 1.20 -10.99
C PRO A 430 -9.18 -0.10 -11.32
N GLY A 431 -9.91 -1.04 -11.94
CA GLY A 431 -9.34 -2.14 -12.67
C GLY A 431 -8.77 -1.68 -14.02
N LEU A 432 -8.15 -2.59 -14.74
CA LEU A 432 -7.49 -2.30 -16.00
C LEU A 432 -7.79 -3.38 -17.05
N LEU A 433 -8.34 -2.99 -18.19
CA LEU A 433 -8.46 -3.87 -19.35
C LEU A 433 -7.23 -3.71 -20.20
N ILE A 434 -6.52 -4.83 -20.47
CA ILE A 434 -5.32 -4.89 -21.30
C ILE A 434 -5.45 -6.01 -22.34
N TRP A 435 -4.63 -6.00 -23.39
CA TRP A 435 -4.47 -7.10 -24.34
C TRP A 435 -3.11 -7.75 -24.10
N THR A 436 -3.09 -9.05 -23.82
CA THR A 436 -1.84 -9.75 -23.51
C THR A 436 -1.86 -11.17 -24.07
N THR A 437 -0.67 -11.73 -24.25
CA THR A 437 -0.53 -13.11 -24.71
C THR A 437 -0.86 -14.09 -23.59
N VAL A 438 -1.74 -15.02 -23.90
CA VAL A 438 -2.21 -16.07 -23.00
C VAL A 438 -1.85 -17.44 -23.59
N GLU A 439 -1.21 -18.26 -22.78
CA GLU A 439 -0.82 -19.63 -23.12
C GLU A 439 -1.43 -20.61 -22.09
N PRO A 440 -1.73 -21.85 -22.50
CA PRO A 440 -2.19 -22.86 -21.57
C PRO A 440 -1.06 -23.20 -20.61
N GLN A 441 -1.40 -23.44 -19.36
CA GLN A 441 -0.47 -24.02 -18.42
C GLN A 441 -0.89 -25.44 -18.08
N ALA A 442 0.03 -26.38 -18.30
CA ALA A 442 -0.16 -27.78 -17.95
C ALA A 442 -0.36 -28.01 -16.44
#